data_2b795208576a8932822fa3b0c63790d2
#
_entry.id   2b795208576a8932822fa3b0c63790d2
#
_cell.length_a   1.000
_cell.length_b   1.000
_cell.length_c   1.000
_cell.angle_alpha   90.00
_cell.angle_beta   90.00
_cell.angle_gamma   90.00
#
_symmetry.space_group_name_H-M   'P 1'
#
loop_
_entity.id
_entity.type
_entity.pdbx_description
1 polymer ?
#
loop_
_entity_poly.entity_id
_entity_poly.type
_entity_poly.pdbx_seq_one_letter_code
_entity_poly.pdbx_strand_id
1 'polypeptide(L)'
;MMQKYQDSSLSPEERASDLLARMNLDEKFGQIQCYNAIDSFLGKSVEKQNPYGVGQVCILIATMLDDVGSAAGLIARLQKQIMESGKHHIPAIFHIETLTGVMVTAATSFPCGLGQASTWDPEQQQKMAACIARQGRAMGISHALAPVFDICRDPRFGRMGETYGEDPTLAAAMGTAYVKGLQDKHRMSACSKHFLGFMAGQGGIHTAQAVVSPRELREVYAKPL
;
A
#
# COMPACT_ATOMS: atom_id res chain seq x y z
N MET A 1 -13.83 -1.67 32.82
CA MET A 1 -14.92 -2.04 31.87
C MET A 1 -14.35 -1.97 30.46
N MET A 2 -14.52 -3.00 29.63
CA MET A 2 -14.13 -3.00 28.21
C MET A 2 -14.92 -1.90 27.48
N GLN A 3 -14.24 -1.10 26.66
CA GLN A 3 -14.89 -0.03 25.87
C GLN A 3 -15.52 -0.62 24.61
N LYS A 4 -16.58 0.01 24.08
CA LYS A 4 -17.29 -0.52 22.90
C LYS A 4 -16.37 -0.74 21.70
N TYR A 5 -15.43 0.18 21.43
CA TYR A 5 -14.51 0.01 20.30
C TYR A 5 -13.58 -1.22 20.43
N GLN A 6 -13.38 -1.74 21.65
CA GLN A 6 -12.58 -2.93 21.91
C GLN A 6 -13.38 -4.23 21.77
N ASP A 7 -14.71 -4.15 21.69
CA ASP A 7 -15.59 -5.30 21.57
C ASP A 7 -15.64 -5.79 20.11
N SER A 8 -15.01 -6.92 19.84
CA SER A 8 -14.95 -7.53 18.50
C SER A 8 -16.27 -8.10 18.01
N SER A 9 -17.29 -8.21 18.87
CA SER A 9 -18.64 -8.66 18.49
C SER A 9 -19.47 -7.56 17.82
N LEU A 10 -19.10 -6.30 18.00
CA LEU A 10 -19.75 -5.15 17.37
C LEU A 10 -19.23 -4.94 15.94
N SER A 11 -20.05 -4.27 15.11
CA SER A 11 -19.65 -3.93 13.74
C SER A 11 -18.46 -2.95 13.73
N PRO A 12 -17.64 -2.94 12.66
CA PRO A 12 -16.56 -1.97 12.52
C PRO A 12 -17.03 -0.52 12.63
N GLU A 13 -18.21 -0.21 12.11
CA GLU A 13 -18.83 1.12 12.12
C GLU A 13 -19.18 1.58 13.54
N GLU A 14 -19.78 0.70 14.34
CA GLU A 14 -20.11 0.98 15.74
C GLU A 14 -18.85 1.19 16.58
N ARG A 15 -17.83 0.36 16.36
CA ARG A 15 -16.54 0.45 17.01
C ARG A 15 -15.81 1.74 16.65
N ALA A 16 -15.77 2.08 15.36
CA ALA A 16 -15.15 3.31 14.87
C ALA A 16 -15.85 4.56 15.42
N SER A 17 -17.18 4.57 15.45
CA SER A 17 -17.96 5.69 15.99
C SER A 17 -17.71 5.92 17.48
N ASP A 18 -17.64 4.86 18.29
CA ASP A 18 -17.32 4.96 19.72
C ASP A 18 -15.90 5.47 19.94
N LEU A 19 -14.93 4.99 19.16
CA LEU A 19 -13.54 5.42 19.22
C LEU A 19 -13.39 6.90 18.85
N LEU A 20 -13.98 7.32 17.73
CA LEU A 20 -13.93 8.72 17.27
C LEU A 20 -14.54 9.71 18.26
N ALA A 21 -15.59 9.29 18.98
CA ALA A 21 -16.20 10.12 20.02
C ALA A 21 -15.29 10.34 21.25
N ARG A 22 -14.31 9.47 21.45
CA ARG A 22 -13.35 9.53 22.57
C ARG A 22 -12.06 10.27 22.24
N MET A 23 -11.77 10.45 20.94
CA MET A 23 -10.54 11.07 20.45
C MET A 23 -10.67 12.58 20.38
N ASN A 24 -9.64 13.28 20.85
CA ASN A 24 -9.48 14.71 20.58
C ASN A 24 -8.95 14.94 19.14
N LEU A 25 -8.79 16.20 18.76
CA LEU A 25 -8.37 16.54 17.39
C LEU A 25 -6.95 16.05 17.06
N ASP A 26 -6.01 16.18 18.00
CA ASP A 26 -4.62 15.75 17.79
C ASP A 26 -4.52 14.23 17.66
N GLU A 27 -5.27 13.48 18.46
CA GLU A 27 -5.36 12.01 18.36
C GLU A 27 -5.97 11.57 17.01
N LYS A 28 -6.98 12.26 16.50
CA LYS A 28 -7.56 12.03 15.16
C LYS A 28 -6.56 12.35 14.06
N PHE A 29 -5.85 13.48 14.19
CA PHE A 29 -4.83 13.89 13.25
C PHE A 29 -3.68 12.88 13.19
N GLY A 30 -3.25 12.33 14.32
CA GLY A 30 -2.27 11.26 14.40
C GLY A 30 -2.66 10.04 13.52
N GLN A 31 -3.94 9.68 13.45
CA GLN A 31 -4.39 8.51 12.67
C GLN A 31 -4.31 8.69 11.15
N ILE A 32 -4.20 9.92 10.66
CA ILE A 32 -3.98 10.20 9.22
C ILE A 32 -2.52 10.50 8.89
N GLN A 33 -1.62 10.44 9.88
CA GLN A 33 -0.18 10.59 9.67
C GLN A 33 0.48 9.26 9.30
N CYS A 34 1.63 9.36 8.64
CA CYS A 34 2.48 8.24 8.31
C CYS A 34 3.87 8.45 8.94
N TYR A 35 4.33 7.46 9.71
CA TYR A 35 5.70 7.38 10.20
C TYR A 35 6.58 6.62 9.21
N ASN A 36 7.75 7.15 8.89
CA ASN A 36 8.72 6.43 8.07
C ASN A 36 9.66 5.63 8.99
N ALA A 37 9.65 4.32 8.87
CA ALA A 37 10.42 3.43 9.74
C ALA A 37 11.94 3.64 9.65
N ILE A 38 12.47 4.28 8.60
CA ILE A 38 13.89 4.68 8.52
C ILE A 38 14.26 5.62 9.66
N ASP A 39 13.33 6.43 10.15
CA ASP A 39 13.60 7.38 11.20
C ASP A 39 14.01 6.71 12.51
N SER A 40 13.57 5.47 12.75
CA SER A 40 13.98 4.69 13.93
C SER A 40 15.48 4.36 13.90
N PHE A 41 16.07 4.17 12.72
CA PHE A 41 17.51 3.95 12.53
C PHE A 41 18.32 5.24 12.66
N LEU A 42 17.66 6.39 12.49
CA LEU A 42 18.25 7.72 12.70
C LEU A 42 18.09 8.23 14.14
N GLY A 43 17.70 7.34 15.06
CA GLY A 43 17.51 7.68 16.48
C GLY A 43 16.25 8.48 16.79
N LYS A 44 15.32 8.60 15.84
CA LYS A 44 14.05 9.29 16.00
C LYS A 44 12.97 8.27 16.35
N SER A 45 12.63 8.12 17.63
CA SER A 45 11.63 7.15 18.05
C SER A 45 10.21 7.54 17.60
N VAL A 46 9.39 6.54 17.32
CA VAL A 46 8.02 6.75 16.87
C VAL A 46 7.19 7.48 17.91
N GLU A 47 7.39 7.18 19.20
CA GLU A 47 6.65 7.79 20.32
C GLU A 47 6.95 9.28 20.47
N LYS A 48 8.20 9.69 20.21
CA LYS A 48 8.60 11.10 20.29
C LYS A 48 8.09 11.92 19.11
N GLN A 49 8.07 11.33 17.93
CA GLN A 49 7.57 12.00 16.72
C GLN A 49 6.04 12.02 16.64
N ASN A 50 5.39 11.02 17.22
CA ASN A 50 3.95 10.82 17.11
C ASN A 50 3.32 10.60 18.50
N PRO A 51 3.36 11.60 19.39
CA PRO A 51 2.92 11.45 20.79
C PRO A 51 1.41 11.17 20.93
N TYR A 52 0.65 11.40 19.86
CA TYR A 52 -0.80 11.13 19.79
C TYR A 52 -1.15 9.85 19.04
N GLY A 53 -0.13 9.05 18.67
CA GLY A 53 -0.28 7.86 17.82
C GLY A 53 -0.07 8.15 16.34
N VAL A 54 -0.01 7.10 15.54
CA VAL A 54 0.17 7.17 14.09
C VAL A 54 -0.67 6.09 13.40
N GLY A 55 -1.35 6.46 12.33
CA GLY A 55 -2.23 5.53 11.62
C GLY A 55 -1.51 4.62 10.65
N GLN A 56 -0.38 5.07 10.05
CA GLN A 56 0.35 4.30 9.05
C GLN A 56 1.86 4.31 9.30
N VAL A 57 2.52 3.24 8.86
CA VAL A 57 3.98 3.12 8.90
C VAL A 57 4.49 2.68 7.54
N CYS A 58 5.36 3.49 6.94
CA CYS A 58 6.11 3.14 5.76
C CYS A 58 7.32 2.27 6.15
N ILE A 59 7.37 1.02 5.66
CA ILE A 59 8.40 0.06 6.02
C ILE A 59 9.43 -0.17 4.90
N LEU A 60 9.61 0.76 3.98
CA LEU A 60 10.56 0.62 2.86
C LEU A 60 12.00 0.32 3.32
N ILE A 61 12.38 0.70 4.54
CA ILE A 61 13.68 0.32 5.12
C ILE A 61 13.91 -1.20 5.19
N ALA A 62 12.84 -2.00 5.13
CA ALA A 62 12.96 -3.45 5.11
C ALA A 62 13.72 -3.99 3.87
N THR A 63 13.84 -3.20 2.80
CA THR A 63 14.69 -3.50 1.63
C THR A 63 16.18 -3.58 1.99
N MET A 64 16.58 -2.94 3.08
CA MET A 64 17.98 -2.88 3.55
C MET A 64 18.25 -3.87 4.70
N LEU A 65 17.26 -4.65 5.13
CA LEU A 65 17.41 -5.67 6.15
C LEU A 65 17.85 -6.99 5.51
N ASP A 66 18.54 -7.83 6.29
CA ASP A 66 19.19 -9.04 5.78
C ASP A 66 18.21 -10.13 5.34
N ASP A 67 17.01 -10.18 5.98
CA ASP A 67 16.03 -11.24 5.75
C ASP A 67 14.62 -10.86 6.19
N VAL A 68 13.66 -11.73 5.84
CA VAL A 68 12.23 -11.55 6.19
C VAL A 68 11.95 -11.61 7.69
N GLY A 69 12.76 -12.34 8.45
CA GLY A 69 12.64 -12.43 9.93
C GLY A 69 13.00 -11.11 10.58
N SER A 70 14.08 -10.48 10.12
CA SER A 70 14.52 -9.15 10.57
C SER A 70 13.45 -8.10 10.28
N ALA A 71 12.82 -8.16 9.09
CA ALA A 71 11.71 -7.27 8.72
C ALA A 71 10.48 -7.48 9.63
N ALA A 72 10.08 -8.73 9.85
CA ALA A 72 8.97 -9.07 10.77
C ALA A 72 9.26 -8.61 12.22
N GLY A 73 10.49 -8.80 12.69
CA GLY A 73 10.95 -8.34 14.00
C GLY A 73 10.88 -6.81 14.16
N LEU A 74 11.27 -6.06 13.12
CA LEU A 74 11.14 -4.59 13.11
C LEU A 74 9.67 -4.17 13.18
N ILE A 75 8.82 -4.76 12.35
CA ILE A 75 7.37 -4.46 12.32
C ILE A 75 6.74 -4.74 13.69
N ALA A 76 7.03 -5.90 14.28
CA ALA A 76 6.50 -6.26 15.59
C ALA A 76 6.91 -5.27 16.69
N ARG A 77 8.19 -4.84 16.71
CA ARG A 77 8.67 -3.83 17.67
C ARG A 77 7.97 -2.48 17.48
N LEU A 78 7.90 -1.98 16.26
CA LEU A 78 7.26 -0.69 15.99
C LEU A 78 5.77 -0.73 16.33
N GLN A 79 5.07 -1.81 15.98
CA GLN A 79 3.65 -1.97 16.31
C GLN A 79 3.44 -1.95 17.84
N LYS A 80 4.29 -2.67 18.58
CA LYS A 80 4.24 -2.67 20.05
C LYS A 80 4.44 -1.27 20.60
N GLN A 81 5.47 -0.55 20.16
CA GLN A 81 5.75 0.82 20.60
C GLN A 81 4.59 1.76 20.32
N ILE A 82 3.99 1.69 19.12
CA ILE A 82 2.84 2.52 18.72
C ILE A 82 1.63 2.23 19.63
N MET A 83 1.34 0.96 19.86
CA MET A 83 0.20 0.59 20.71
C MET A 83 0.40 0.94 22.19
N GLU A 84 1.63 0.87 22.69
CA GLU A 84 1.94 1.19 24.08
C GLU A 84 1.98 2.71 24.33
N SER A 85 2.41 3.51 23.34
CA SER A 85 2.48 4.97 23.46
C SER A 85 1.13 5.66 23.23
N GLY A 86 0.29 5.09 22.36
CA GLY A 86 -1.01 5.66 22.02
C GLY A 86 -2.07 5.43 23.10
N LYS A 87 -2.77 6.49 23.53
CA LYS A 87 -3.83 6.43 24.56
C LYS A 87 -4.93 5.38 24.27
N HIS A 88 -5.24 5.16 23.02
CA HIS A 88 -6.31 4.26 22.60
C HIS A 88 -5.80 2.88 22.13
N HIS A 89 -4.49 2.66 22.16
CA HIS A 89 -3.83 1.42 21.73
C HIS A 89 -4.21 0.98 20.30
N ILE A 90 -4.37 1.96 19.37
CA ILE A 90 -4.74 1.70 17.98
C ILE A 90 -3.52 1.17 17.24
N PRO A 91 -3.61 -0.01 16.58
CA PRO A 91 -2.52 -0.53 15.77
C PRO A 91 -2.39 0.28 14.47
N ALA A 92 -1.16 0.53 14.04
CA ALA A 92 -0.90 1.16 12.75
C ALA A 92 -1.02 0.18 11.58
N ILE A 93 -1.32 0.71 10.39
CA ILE A 93 -1.28 0.01 9.13
C ILE A 93 0.15 0.06 8.59
N PHE A 94 0.80 -1.10 8.44
CA PHE A 94 2.12 -1.19 7.82
C PHE A 94 1.99 -1.39 6.31
N HIS A 95 2.66 -0.54 5.53
CA HIS A 95 2.65 -0.61 4.08
C HIS A 95 4.05 -0.65 3.46
N ILE A 96 4.14 -1.28 2.29
CA ILE A 96 5.36 -1.40 1.49
C ILE A 96 5.02 -1.51 0.00
N GLU A 97 6.01 -1.29 -0.87
CA GLU A 97 5.90 -1.61 -2.29
C GLU A 97 5.84 -3.12 -2.53
N THR A 98 4.98 -3.53 -3.48
CA THR A 98 4.75 -4.94 -3.77
C THR A 98 4.67 -5.27 -5.27
N LEU A 99 5.02 -4.33 -6.13
CA LEU A 99 4.88 -4.46 -7.60
C LEU A 99 5.50 -5.72 -8.19
N THR A 100 6.65 -6.11 -7.65
CA THR A 100 7.45 -7.27 -8.10
C THR A 100 7.67 -8.30 -6.98
N GLY A 101 6.76 -8.38 -6.04
CA GLY A 101 6.89 -9.11 -4.79
C GLY A 101 6.94 -8.16 -3.60
N VAL A 102 6.88 -8.68 -2.39
CA VAL A 102 7.09 -7.85 -1.19
C VAL A 102 8.52 -7.34 -1.22
N MET A 103 8.71 -6.03 -1.20
CA MET A 103 10.03 -5.40 -1.32
C MET A 103 10.84 -5.56 -0.02
N VAL A 104 11.16 -6.80 0.32
CA VAL A 104 11.98 -7.21 1.47
C VAL A 104 13.02 -8.20 0.97
N THR A 105 14.27 -8.08 1.46
CA THR A 105 15.35 -9.01 1.12
C THR A 105 14.94 -10.45 1.43
N ALA A 106 15.24 -11.37 0.53
CA ALA A 106 14.88 -12.80 0.56
C ALA A 106 13.37 -13.11 0.43
N ALA A 107 12.49 -12.13 0.20
CA ALA A 107 11.13 -12.40 -0.26
C ALA A 107 11.13 -12.84 -1.74
N THR A 108 10.06 -13.49 -2.19
CA THR A 108 9.94 -13.93 -3.58
C THR A 108 9.84 -12.74 -4.53
N SER A 109 10.74 -12.68 -5.52
CA SER A 109 10.69 -11.68 -6.58
C SER A 109 9.93 -12.21 -7.79
N PHE A 110 9.17 -11.35 -8.43
CA PHE A 110 8.40 -11.60 -9.66
C PHE A 110 8.82 -10.61 -10.76
N PRO A 111 8.46 -10.85 -12.03
CA PRO A 111 8.73 -9.89 -13.10
C PRO A 111 8.11 -8.51 -12.84
N CYS A 112 8.62 -7.48 -13.52
CA CYS A 112 8.00 -6.15 -13.50
C CYS A 112 6.61 -6.16 -14.15
N GLY A 113 5.82 -5.10 -13.96
CA GLY A 113 4.44 -5.01 -14.44
C GLY A 113 4.29 -5.31 -15.93
N LEU A 114 5.17 -4.80 -16.79
CA LEU A 114 5.19 -5.13 -18.22
C LEU A 114 5.44 -6.62 -18.48
N GLY A 115 6.37 -7.24 -17.75
CA GLY A 115 6.63 -8.68 -17.83
C GLY A 115 5.44 -9.50 -17.38
N GLN A 116 4.77 -9.09 -16.32
CA GLN A 116 3.52 -9.70 -15.87
C GLN A 116 2.42 -9.58 -16.94
N ALA A 117 2.22 -8.40 -17.51
CA ALA A 117 1.22 -8.14 -18.53
C ALA A 117 1.49 -8.92 -19.84
N SER A 118 2.75 -9.17 -20.17
CA SER A 118 3.15 -9.93 -21.36
C SER A 118 2.70 -11.39 -21.33
N THR A 119 2.27 -11.90 -20.18
CA THR A 119 1.67 -13.24 -20.07
C THR A 119 0.26 -13.31 -20.62
N TRP A 120 -0.49 -12.20 -20.63
CA TRP A 120 -1.92 -12.13 -20.96
C TRP A 120 -2.78 -13.08 -20.13
N ASP A 121 -2.30 -13.44 -18.91
CA ASP A 121 -2.91 -14.42 -18.02
C ASP A 121 -3.31 -13.80 -16.67
N PRO A 122 -4.54 -13.26 -16.56
CA PRO A 122 -5.04 -12.70 -15.28
C PRO A 122 -5.16 -13.75 -14.16
N GLU A 123 -5.35 -15.03 -14.47
CA GLU A 123 -5.41 -16.08 -13.46
C GLU A 123 -4.05 -16.29 -12.79
N GLN A 124 -2.98 -16.33 -13.58
CA GLN A 124 -1.61 -16.39 -13.06
C GLN A 124 -1.26 -15.14 -12.27
N GLN A 125 -1.71 -13.97 -12.71
CA GLN A 125 -1.54 -12.70 -12.00
C GLN A 125 -2.19 -12.76 -10.61
N GLN A 126 -3.40 -13.28 -10.50
CA GLN A 126 -4.10 -13.44 -9.22
C GLN A 126 -3.35 -14.40 -8.28
N LYS A 127 -2.84 -15.52 -8.78
CA LYS A 127 -2.04 -16.48 -8.00
C LYS A 127 -0.75 -15.85 -7.47
N MET A 128 -0.08 -15.07 -8.31
CA MET A 128 1.11 -14.32 -7.92
C MET A 128 0.81 -13.33 -6.80
N ALA A 129 -0.25 -12.52 -6.96
CA ALA A 129 -0.65 -11.55 -5.95
C ALA A 129 -1.07 -12.21 -4.63
N ALA A 130 -1.71 -13.37 -4.67
CA ALA A 130 -2.02 -14.15 -3.47
C ALA A 130 -0.75 -14.66 -2.75
N CYS A 131 0.30 -15.01 -3.49
CA CYS A 131 1.61 -15.34 -2.91
C CYS A 131 2.21 -14.12 -2.20
N ILE A 132 2.19 -12.96 -2.84
CA ILE A 132 2.67 -11.67 -2.28
C ILE A 132 1.91 -11.35 -0.99
N ALA A 133 0.58 -11.43 -1.01
CA ALA A 133 -0.24 -11.16 0.16
C ALA A 133 0.08 -12.09 1.33
N ARG A 134 0.24 -13.39 1.06
CA ARG A 134 0.62 -14.38 2.08
C ARG A 134 1.95 -14.04 2.75
N GLN A 135 2.97 -13.68 1.96
CA GLN A 135 4.28 -13.30 2.49
C GLN A 135 4.21 -11.99 3.27
N GLY A 136 3.57 -10.95 2.73
CA GLY A 136 3.41 -9.67 3.41
C GLY A 136 2.67 -9.81 4.74
N ARG A 137 1.55 -10.52 4.75
CA ARG A 137 0.77 -10.74 5.98
C ARG A 137 1.54 -11.53 7.04
N ALA A 138 2.35 -12.50 6.64
CA ALA A 138 3.20 -13.26 7.57
C ALA A 138 4.23 -12.36 8.27
N MET A 139 4.65 -11.26 7.64
CA MET A 139 5.55 -10.27 8.23
C MET A 139 4.83 -9.17 9.03
N GLY A 140 3.49 -9.10 8.98
CA GLY A 140 2.71 -8.04 9.63
C GLY A 140 2.35 -6.86 8.71
N ILE A 141 2.67 -6.93 7.42
CA ILE A 141 2.29 -5.93 6.42
C ILE A 141 0.84 -6.16 6.01
N SER A 142 0.03 -5.11 6.04
CA SER A 142 -1.41 -5.19 5.76
C SER A 142 -1.86 -4.34 4.57
N HIS A 143 -0.96 -3.52 4.00
CA HIS A 143 -1.28 -2.64 2.89
C HIS A 143 -0.16 -2.68 1.84
N ALA A 144 -0.53 -3.00 0.60
CA ALA A 144 0.32 -3.04 -0.57
C ALA A 144 0.22 -1.73 -1.34
N LEU A 145 1.33 -1.09 -1.69
CA LEU A 145 1.35 0.09 -2.56
C LEU A 145 1.31 -0.31 -4.05
N ALA A 146 0.36 -1.15 -4.39
CA ALA A 146 0.14 -1.74 -5.72
C ALA A 146 -1.34 -2.15 -5.88
N PRO A 147 -1.84 -2.31 -7.12
CA PRO A 147 -1.15 -2.26 -8.42
C PRO A 147 -1.00 -0.86 -9.00
N VAL A 148 -0.14 -0.70 -10.01
CA VAL A 148 -0.03 0.52 -10.82
C VAL A 148 -0.92 0.39 -12.04
N PHE A 149 -2.06 1.09 -12.02
CA PHE A 149 -3.06 1.10 -13.10
C PHE A 149 -2.79 2.16 -14.18
N ASP A 150 -1.68 2.91 -14.03
CA ASP A 150 -1.35 3.96 -14.99
C ASP A 150 -1.19 3.42 -16.41
N ILE A 151 -1.75 4.14 -17.37
CA ILE A 151 -1.58 3.87 -18.78
C ILE A 151 -0.37 4.66 -19.28
N CYS A 152 0.71 3.96 -19.61
CA CYS A 152 1.95 4.57 -20.06
C CYS A 152 2.05 4.55 -21.59
N ARG A 153 1.82 5.71 -22.23
CA ARG A 153 1.96 5.91 -23.68
C ARG A 153 3.25 6.63 -24.05
N ASP A 154 3.93 7.21 -23.08
CA ASP A 154 5.23 7.88 -23.27
C ASP A 154 6.31 7.23 -22.40
N PRO A 155 7.19 6.39 -22.98
CA PRO A 155 8.22 5.68 -22.23
C PRO A 155 9.27 6.62 -21.59
N ARG A 156 9.36 7.88 -22.05
CA ARG A 156 10.26 8.86 -21.45
C ARG A 156 9.93 9.20 -20.01
N PHE A 157 8.69 8.92 -19.57
CA PHE A 157 8.29 9.10 -18.17
C PHE A 157 9.14 8.28 -17.18
N GLY A 158 9.76 7.19 -17.63
CA GLY A 158 10.75 6.42 -16.86
C GLY A 158 10.17 5.35 -15.92
N ARG A 159 8.85 5.31 -15.68
CA ARG A 159 8.19 4.34 -14.80
C ARG A 159 7.30 3.34 -15.54
N MET A 160 7.46 3.20 -16.84
CA MET A 160 6.66 2.29 -17.66
C MET A 160 6.75 0.84 -17.18
N GLY A 161 7.91 0.40 -16.70
CA GLY A 161 8.11 -0.96 -16.18
C GLY A 161 7.22 -1.32 -14.99
N GLU A 162 6.69 -0.34 -14.25
CA GLU A 162 5.78 -0.57 -13.13
C GLU A 162 4.34 -0.87 -13.57
N THR A 163 3.98 -0.47 -14.80
CA THR A 163 2.62 -0.55 -15.35
C THR A 163 2.37 -1.85 -16.09
N TYR A 164 1.11 -2.10 -16.44
CA TYR A 164 0.71 -3.17 -17.35
C TYR A 164 0.73 -2.75 -18.83
N GLY A 165 1.33 -1.58 -19.15
CA GLY A 165 1.52 -1.08 -20.50
C GLY A 165 0.55 0.02 -20.91
N GLU A 166 0.27 0.12 -22.21
CA GLU A 166 -0.51 1.21 -22.80
C GLU A 166 -1.99 0.88 -23.06
N ASP A 167 -2.36 -0.41 -23.00
CA ASP A 167 -3.74 -0.85 -23.24
C ASP A 167 -4.57 -0.82 -21.95
N PRO A 168 -5.64 0.02 -21.89
CA PRO A 168 -6.45 0.14 -20.70
C PRO A 168 -7.29 -1.10 -20.38
N THR A 169 -7.57 -1.97 -21.37
CA THR A 169 -8.32 -3.21 -21.14
C THR A 169 -7.44 -4.28 -20.50
N LEU A 170 -6.21 -4.43 -21.01
CA LEU A 170 -5.24 -5.33 -20.41
C LEU A 170 -4.88 -4.87 -18.99
N ALA A 171 -4.61 -3.57 -18.80
CA ALA A 171 -4.31 -3.00 -17.48
C ALA A 171 -5.45 -3.25 -16.49
N ALA A 172 -6.71 -3.06 -16.92
CA ALA A 172 -7.87 -3.37 -16.09
C ALA A 172 -7.95 -4.84 -15.69
N ALA A 173 -7.74 -5.75 -16.64
CA ALA A 173 -7.80 -7.20 -16.39
C ALA A 173 -6.71 -7.65 -15.42
N MET A 174 -5.45 -7.27 -15.67
CA MET A 174 -4.30 -7.65 -14.87
C MET A 174 -4.34 -7.01 -13.47
N GLY A 175 -4.65 -5.71 -13.40
CA GLY A 175 -4.74 -5.00 -12.12
C GLY A 175 -5.89 -5.48 -11.25
N THR A 176 -7.06 -5.76 -11.83
CA THR A 176 -8.19 -6.36 -11.10
C THR A 176 -7.81 -7.74 -10.53
N ALA A 177 -7.13 -8.57 -11.32
CA ALA A 177 -6.66 -9.87 -10.86
C ALA A 177 -5.64 -9.74 -9.71
N TYR A 178 -4.75 -8.76 -9.79
CA TYR A 178 -3.81 -8.45 -8.72
C TYR A 178 -4.52 -8.05 -7.43
N VAL A 179 -5.50 -7.11 -7.49
CA VAL A 179 -6.31 -6.70 -6.33
C VAL A 179 -7.04 -7.89 -5.71
N LYS A 180 -7.68 -8.73 -6.53
CA LYS A 180 -8.36 -9.94 -6.05
C LYS A 180 -7.39 -10.88 -5.33
N GLY A 181 -6.21 -11.11 -5.88
CA GLY A 181 -5.18 -11.95 -5.26
C GLY A 181 -4.71 -11.42 -3.91
N LEU A 182 -4.56 -10.10 -3.77
CA LEU A 182 -4.19 -9.48 -2.49
C LEU A 182 -5.31 -9.59 -1.45
N GLN A 183 -6.55 -9.30 -1.83
CA GLN A 183 -7.64 -9.01 -0.89
C GLN A 183 -8.49 -10.23 -0.52
N ASP A 184 -8.53 -11.28 -1.33
CA ASP A 184 -9.37 -12.45 -1.11
C ASP A 184 -9.05 -13.15 0.24
N LYS A 185 -8.29 -14.20 0.25
CA LYS A 185 -8.03 -15.02 1.45
C LYS A 185 -7.08 -14.34 2.45
N HIS A 186 -6.15 -13.56 1.94
CA HIS A 186 -5.05 -13.00 2.75
C HIS A 186 -5.35 -11.62 3.30
N ARG A 187 -6.43 -10.96 2.85
CA ARG A 187 -6.92 -9.66 3.36
C ARG A 187 -5.81 -8.60 3.48
N MET A 188 -4.97 -8.50 2.45
CA MET A 188 -3.99 -7.44 2.30
C MET A 188 -4.60 -6.35 1.43
N SER A 189 -4.76 -5.15 1.96
CA SER A 189 -5.36 -4.04 1.21
C SER A 189 -4.48 -3.67 0.03
N ALA A 190 -5.10 -3.41 -1.13
CA ALA A 190 -4.44 -2.89 -2.31
C ALA A 190 -4.55 -1.36 -2.36
N CYS A 191 -3.54 -0.71 -2.94
CA CYS A 191 -3.56 0.71 -3.29
C CYS A 191 -3.53 0.86 -4.80
N SER A 192 -4.71 1.04 -5.41
CA SER A 192 -4.81 1.32 -6.84
C SER A 192 -4.22 2.70 -7.13
N LYS A 193 -3.09 2.74 -7.84
CA LYS A 193 -2.35 3.99 -8.07
C LYS A 193 -1.96 4.16 -9.53
N HIS A 194 -1.73 5.37 -10.00
CA HIS A 194 -1.97 6.63 -9.33
C HIS A 194 -3.25 7.27 -9.88
N PHE A 195 -4.15 7.68 -9.05
CA PHE A 195 -5.41 8.29 -9.47
C PHE A 195 -5.19 9.78 -9.77
N LEU A 196 -5.34 10.28 -11.04
CA LEU A 196 -5.40 9.50 -12.30
C LEU A 196 -4.71 10.32 -13.39
N GLY A 197 -4.26 9.65 -14.47
CA GLY A 197 -3.53 10.34 -15.55
C GLY A 197 -2.09 10.73 -15.20
N PHE A 198 -1.51 10.11 -14.21
CA PHE A 198 -0.18 10.42 -13.69
C PHE A 198 0.93 10.35 -14.74
N MET A 199 0.85 9.39 -15.67
CA MET A 199 1.85 9.21 -16.73
C MET A 199 1.52 9.97 -18.02
N ALA A 200 0.49 10.84 -18.01
CA ALA A 200 0.12 11.68 -19.15
C ALA A 200 0.84 13.03 -19.20
N GLY A 201 1.84 13.25 -18.34
CA GLY A 201 2.62 14.47 -18.28
C GLY A 201 3.33 14.78 -19.60
N GLN A 202 3.27 16.05 -20.04
CA GLN A 202 3.87 16.48 -21.29
C GLN A 202 5.38 16.21 -21.32
N GLY A 203 5.86 15.68 -22.47
CA GLY A 203 7.26 15.36 -22.69
C GLY A 203 7.79 14.20 -21.84
N GLY A 204 6.92 13.44 -21.18
CA GLY A 204 7.31 12.37 -20.24
C GLY A 204 7.94 12.92 -18.96
N ILE A 205 7.73 14.20 -18.65
CA ILE A 205 8.31 14.82 -17.46
C ILE A 205 7.40 14.57 -16.26
N HIS A 206 7.96 13.96 -15.22
CA HIS A 206 7.26 13.79 -13.94
C HIS A 206 6.86 15.16 -13.37
N THR A 207 5.62 15.29 -12.93
CA THR A 207 5.02 16.54 -12.42
C THR A 207 4.72 17.63 -13.47
N ALA A 208 4.99 17.39 -14.77
CA ALA A 208 4.52 18.29 -15.81
C ALA A 208 2.99 18.20 -15.96
N GLN A 209 2.42 19.28 -16.49
CA GLN A 209 0.98 19.33 -16.75
C GLN A 209 0.58 18.20 -17.73
N ALA A 210 -0.47 17.48 -17.39
CA ALA A 210 -1.14 16.55 -18.30
C ALA A 210 -2.23 17.30 -19.07
N VAL A 211 -2.15 17.28 -20.40
CA VAL A 211 -3.19 17.85 -21.28
C VAL A 211 -4.03 16.70 -21.80
N VAL A 212 -5.08 16.37 -21.08
CA VAL A 212 -5.98 15.23 -21.37
C VAL A 212 -7.41 15.74 -21.41
N SER A 213 -8.15 15.37 -22.44
CA SER A 213 -9.58 15.73 -22.52
C SER A 213 -10.41 14.96 -21.47
N PRO A 214 -11.54 15.50 -20.99
CA PRO A 214 -12.41 14.77 -20.06
C PRO A 214 -12.91 13.42 -20.61
N ARG A 215 -13.05 13.31 -21.92
CA ARG A 215 -13.42 12.05 -22.58
C ARG A 215 -12.28 11.01 -22.50
N GLU A 216 -11.09 11.39 -22.90
CA GLU A 216 -9.92 10.53 -22.85
C GLU A 216 -9.59 10.11 -21.42
N LEU A 217 -9.72 11.04 -20.46
CA LEU A 217 -9.52 10.75 -19.04
C LEU A 217 -10.43 9.60 -18.56
N ARG A 218 -11.70 9.59 -18.98
CA ARG A 218 -12.67 8.56 -18.60
C ARG A 218 -12.48 7.26 -19.39
N GLU A 219 -12.26 7.34 -20.72
CA GLU A 219 -12.24 6.15 -21.59
C GLU A 219 -10.92 5.39 -21.52
N VAL A 220 -9.82 6.07 -21.19
CA VAL A 220 -8.47 5.51 -21.19
C VAL A 220 -7.92 5.40 -19.76
N TYR A 221 -7.73 6.54 -19.09
CA TYR A 221 -7.01 6.57 -17.82
C TYR A 221 -7.84 6.10 -16.62
N ALA A 222 -9.14 6.33 -16.62
CA ALA A 222 -10.03 5.86 -15.54
C ALA A 222 -10.52 4.42 -15.75
N LYS A 223 -10.42 3.87 -16.97
CA LYS A 223 -10.95 2.54 -17.26
C LYS A 223 -10.34 1.41 -16.43
N PRO A 224 -9.05 1.41 -16.09
CA PRO A 224 -8.45 0.38 -15.26
C PRO A 224 -8.85 0.46 -13.78
N LEU A 225 -9.22 1.64 -13.30
CA LEU A 225 -9.54 1.94 -11.90
C LEU A 225 -11.00 1.62 -11.56
#